data_4408c339ffe9d66b15f702d12eec72e9
#
_entry.id   4408c339ffe9d66b15f702d12eec72e9
#
_cell.length_a   1.000
_cell.length_b   1.000
_cell.length_c   1.000
_cell.angle_alpha   90.00
_cell.angle_beta   90.00
_cell.angle_gamma   90.00
#
_symmetry.space_group_name_H-M   'P 1'
#
loop_
_entity.id
_entity.type
_entity.pdbx_description
1 polymer ?
#
loop_
_entity_poly.entity_id
_entity_poly.type
_entity_poly.pdbx_seq_one_letter_code
_entity_poly.pdbx_strand_id
1 'polypeptide(L)'
;MENQSLIHREANCLSRFDRLPVKSEMLKIIAVLAAVSVVEAFDLGLIGQTVLVLKQIWNLGPAETGLLATCSTIGVVLGTFSCGFLSDRYGRKRVLFWAVFIFTVFTFMGPLMENFYWVVAMRFLSGLGSGAVFPIPYLYISELVGAKQRGVTFAYCNSILVLSYVLPSSFGAWAVATFPLEVAWKLPFLVGG
;
A
#
# COMPACT_ATOMS: atom_id res chain seq x y z
N MET A 1 -21.66 -31.05 -29.62
CA MET A 1 -21.25 -30.06 -30.64
C MET A 1 -21.31 -28.64 -30.11
N GLU A 2 -22.34 -28.27 -29.37
CA GLU A 2 -22.53 -26.93 -28.79
C GLU A 2 -21.41 -26.51 -27.80
N ASN A 3 -21.00 -27.45 -26.94
CA ASN A 3 -19.94 -27.19 -25.93
C ASN A 3 -18.56 -26.95 -26.56
N GLN A 4 -18.24 -27.58 -27.68
CA GLN A 4 -16.98 -27.33 -28.40
C GLN A 4 -16.98 -25.96 -29.11
N SER A 5 -18.13 -25.53 -29.64
CA SER A 5 -18.25 -24.21 -30.28
C SER A 5 -18.12 -23.05 -29.25
N LEU A 6 -18.60 -23.24 -28.01
CA LEU A 6 -18.43 -22.29 -26.93
C LEU A 6 -16.96 -22.19 -26.50
N ILE A 7 -16.28 -23.33 -26.30
CA ILE A 7 -14.85 -23.36 -25.96
C ILE A 7 -13.99 -22.67 -27.04
N HIS A 8 -14.29 -22.89 -28.32
CA HIS A 8 -13.59 -22.23 -29.41
C HIS A 8 -13.86 -20.71 -29.46
N ARG A 9 -15.08 -20.27 -29.13
CA ARG A 9 -15.40 -18.82 -29.04
C ARG A 9 -14.67 -18.16 -27.88
N GLU A 10 -14.64 -18.77 -26.70
CA GLU A 10 -13.91 -18.27 -25.54
C GLU A 10 -12.39 -18.20 -25.81
N ALA A 11 -11.81 -19.25 -26.38
CA ALA A 11 -10.39 -19.26 -26.76
C ALA A 11 -10.05 -18.16 -27.78
N ASN A 12 -10.93 -17.89 -28.75
CA ASN A 12 -10.76 -16.81 -29.70
C ASN A 12 -10.90 -15.41 -29.05
N CYS A 13 -11.82 -15.23 -28.10
CA CYS A 13 -11.94 -13.98 -27.35
C CYS A 13 -10.69 -13.71 -26.51
N LEU A 14 -10.20 -14.72 -25.79
CA LEU A 14 -8.98 -14.61 -24.98
C LEU A 14 -7.75 -14.31 -25.86
N SER A 15 -7.60 -14.98 -27.00
CA SER A 15 -6.48 -14.73 -27.92
C SER A 15 -6.52 -13.34 -28.57
N ARG A 16 -7.71 -12.76 -28.75
CA ARG A 16 -7.87 -11.37 -29.19
C ARG A 16 -7.53 -10.37 -28.10
N PHE A 17 -7.94 -10.65 -26.86
CA PHE A 17 -7.61 -9.82 -25.71
C PHE A 17 -6.09 -9.76 -25.47
N ASP A 18 -5.39 -10.88 -25.62
CA ASP A 18 -3.93 -10.96 -25.49
C ASP A 18 -3.14 -10.20 -26.56
N ARG A 19 -3.78 -9.86 -27.68
CA ARG A 19 -3.17 -9.09 -28.78
C ARG A 19 -3.46 -7.59 -28.71
N LEU A 20 -4.30 -7.14 -27.76
CA LEU A 20 -4.61 -5.72 -27.62
C LEU A 20 -3.37 -4.98 -27.12
N PRO A 21 -2.94 -3.90 -27.83
CA PRO A 21 -1.87 -3.06 -27.32
C PRO A 21 -2.32 -2.35 -26.05
N VAL A 22 -1.40 -2.16 -25.10
CA VAL A 22 -1.67 -1.36 -23.90
C VAL A 22 -2.02 0.07 -24.35
N LYS A 23 -3.28 0.43 -24.20
CA LYS A 23 -3.75 1.77 -24.55
C LYS A 23 -3.26 2.80 -23.52
N SER A 24 -3.12 4.04 -23.95
CA SER A 24 -2.73 5.18 -23.09
C SER A 24 -3.57 5.27 -21.81
N GLU A 25 -4.87 4.98 -21.86
CA GLU A 25 -5.75 4.97 -20.69
C GLU A 25 -5.40 3.86 -19.67
N MET A 26 -5.00 2.69 -20.17
CA MET A 26 -4.54 1.59 -19.31
C MET A 26 -3.23 1.97 -18.60
N LEU A 27 -2.32 2.65 -19.30
CA LEU A 27 -1.07 3.15 -18.73
C LEU A 27 -1.33 4.16 -17.62
N LYS A 28 -2.29 5.05 -17.76
CA LYS A 28 -2.70 6.00 -16.72
C LYS A 28 -3.20 5.27 -15.47
N ILE A 29 -4.05 4.27 -15.64
CA ILE A 29 -4.57 3.47 -14.53
C ILE A 29 -3.42 2.75 -13.81
N ILE A 30 -2.53 2.09 -14.55
CA ILE A 30 -1.36 1.40 -14.01
C ILE A 30 -0.45 2.39 -13.25
N ALA A 31 -0.22 3.58 -13.80
CA ALA A 31 0.59 4.61 -13.15
C ALA A 31 -0.02 5.10 -11.84
N VAL A 32 -1.35 5.30 -11.79
CA VAL A 32 -2.05 5.67 -10.55
C VAL A 32 -1.96 4.54 -9.52
N LEU A 33 -2.17 3.28 -9.93
CA LEU A 33 -2.06 2.14 -9.03
C LEU A 33 -0.63 1.97 -8.49
N ALA A 34 0.38 2.17 -9.34
CA ALA A 34 1.77 2.16 -8.93
C ALA A 34 2.09 3.30 -7.95
N ALA A 35 1.56 4.51 -8.18
CA ALA A 35 1.75 5.64 -7.28
C ALA A 35 1.16 5.37 -5.89
N VAL A 36 -0.05 4.79 -5.82
CA VAL A 36 -0.67 4.39 -4.55
C VAL A 36 0.19 3.36 -3.80
N SER A 37 0.75 2.37 -4.52
CA SER A 37 1.65 1.37 -3.93
C SER A 37 2.98 1.98 -3.46
N VAL A 38 3.48 3.02 -4.13
CA VAL A 38 4.68 3.77 -3.72
C VAL A 38 4.46 4.49 -2.39
N VAL A 39 3.30 5.15 -2.23
CA VAL A 39 2.95 5.84 -0.98
C VAL A 39 2.83 4.84 0.18
N GLU A 40 2.22 3.68 -0.05
CA GLU A 40 2.12 2.61 0.94
C GLU A 40 3.49 2.04 1.33
N ALA A 41 4.36 1.76 0.34
CA ALA A 41 5.72 1.31 0.60
C ALA A 41 6.55 2.34 1.38
N PHE A 42 6.32 3.63 1.12
CA PHE A 42 6.94 4.73 1.86
C PHE A 42 6.52 4.69 3.34
N ASP A 43 5.23 4.56 3.64
CA ASP A 43 4.73 4.50 5.02
C ASP A 43 5.27 3.27 5.78
N LEU A 44 5.27 2.09 5.15
CA LEU A 44 5.84 0.88 5.74
C LEU A 44 7.35 1.04 6.03
N GLY A 45 8.09 1.67 5.14
CA GLY A 45 9.52 1.94 5.31
C GLY A 45 9.84 2.90 6.47
N LEU A 46 8.90 3.75 6.86
CA LEU A 46 9.06 4.69 7.98
C LEU A 46 8.92 4.03 9.35
N ILE A 47 8.27 2.88 9.46
CA ILE A 47 7.96 2.24 10.75
C ILE A 47 9.24 2.02 11.57
N GLY A 48 10.30 1.49 10.96
CA GLY A 48 11.55 1.19 11.66
C GLY A 48 12.18 2.43 12.28
N GLN A 49 12.23 3.52 11.56
CA GLN A 49 12.80 4.79 12.06
C GLN A 49 11.91 5.44 13.11
N THR A 50 10.60 5.41 12.91
CA THR A 50 9.62 5.92 13.87
C THR A 50 9.75 5.23 15.22
N VAL A 51 9.86 3.90 15.22
CA VAL A 51 10.05 3.11 16.43
C VAL A 51 11.33 3.51 17.17
N LEU A 52 12.44 3.70 16.44
CA LEU A 52 13.72 4.10 17.04
C LEU A 52 13.65 5.49 17.67
N VAL A 53 13.04 6.45 16.99
CA VAL A 53 12.93 7.83 17.49
C VAL A 53 11.95 7.92 18.65
N LEU A 54 10.77 7.32 18.57
CA LEU A 54 9.78 7.33 19.65
C LEU A 54 10.27 6.60 20.90
N LYS A 55 11.06 5.53 20.72
CA LYS A 55 11.71 4.85 21.83
C LYS A 55 12.61 5.78 22.64
N GLN A 56 13.33 6.69 21.97
CA GLN A 56 14.19 7.67 22.64
C GLN A 56 13.39 8.80 23.31
N ILE A 57 12.35 9.32 22.64
CA ILE A 57 11.56 10.45 23.14
C ILE A 57 10.70 10.03 24.35
N TRP A 58 10.04 8.87 24.26
CA TRP A 58 9.10 8.41 25.28
C TRP A 58 9.67 7.36 26.23
N ASN A 59 10.97 7.02 26.12
CA ASN A 59 11.63 5.99 26.91
C ASN A 59 10.85 4.66 26.92
N LEU A 60 10.39 4.21 25.75
CA LEU A 60 9.53 3.03 25.62
C LEU A 60 10.25 1.75 26.01
N GLY A 61 9.56 0.92 26.78
CA GLY A 61 10.00 -0.42 27.11
C GLY A 61 10.00 -1.39 25.92
N PRO A 62 10.61 -2.59 26.05
CA PRO A 62 10.65 -3.58 24.98
C PRO A 62 9.25 -4.00 24.48
N ALA A 63 8.29 -4.14 25.39
CA ALA A 63 6.91 -4.52 25.06
C ALA A 63 6.19 -3.43 24.25
N GLU A 64 6.31 -2.17 24.64
CA GLU A 64 5.72 -1.03 23.95
C GLU A 64 6.34 -0.83 22.57
N THR A 65 7.67 -0.97 22.48
CA THR A 65 8.40 -0.92 21.21
C THR A 65 7.95 -2.03 20.28
N GLY A 66 7.77 -3.25 20.77
CA GLY A 66 7.24 -4.38 20.01
C GLY A 66 5.80 -4.15 19.56
N LEU A 67 4.94 -3.61 20.42
CA LEU A 67 3.57 -3.27 20.09
C LEU A 67 3.51 -2.24 18.95
N LEU A 68 4.30 -1.17 19.04
CA LEU A 68 4.35 -0.13 17.99
C LEU A 68 4.85 -0.67 16.66
N ALA A 69 5.81 -1.58 16.66
CA ALA A 69 6.35 -2.19 15.45
C ALA A 69 5.34 -3.16 14.79
N THR A 70 4.52 -3.85 15.58
CA THR A 70 3.64 -4.92 15.08
C THR A 70 2.19 -4.48 14.83
N CYS A 71 1.71 -3.41 15.47
CA CYS A 71 0.32 -2.97 15.36
C CYS A 71 -0.12 -2.71 13.90
N SER A 72 0.71 -2.04 13.11
CA SER A 72 0.42 -1.80 11.69
C SER A 72 0.35 -3.11 10.90
N THR A 73 1.28 -4.04 11.14
CA THR A 73 1.29 -5.35 10.46
C THR A 73 0.04 -6.17 10.76
N ILE A 74 -0.42 -6.16 12.03
CA ILE A 74 -1.69 -6.80 12.41
C ILE A 74 -2.86 -6.14 11.66
N GLY A 75 -2.87 -4.81 11.58
CA GLY A 75 -3.84 -4.05 10.78
C GLY A 75 -3.83 -4.47 9.32
N VAL A 76 -2.66 -4.55 8.69
CA VAL A 76 -2.49 -4.99 7.28
C VAL A 76 -3.07 -6.38 7.06
N VAL A 77 -2.77 -7.35 7.92
CA VAL A 77 -3.29 -8.72 7.82
C VAL A 77 -4.82 -8.72 7.87
N LEU A 78 -5.41 -8.06 8.86
CA LEU A 78 -6.88 -7.97 9.00
C LEU A 78 -7.52 -7.21 7.83
N GLY A 79 -6.89 -6.13 7.36
CA GLY A 79 -7.31 -5.36 6.21
C GLY A 79 -7.31 -6.17 4.91
N THR A 80 -6.27 -6.98 4.69
CA THR A 80 -6.15 -7.85 3.50
C THR A 80 -7.27 -8.89 3.47
N PHE A 81 -7.55 -9.56 4.60
CA PHE A 81 -8.67 -10.50 4.69
C PHE A 81 -10.02 -9.83 4.44
N SER A 82 -10.25 -8.69 5.07
CA SER A 82 -11.50 -7.93 4.92
C SER A 82 -11.67 -7.42 3.49
N CYS A 83 -10.58 -7.00 2.85
CA CYS A 83 -10.56 -6.48 1.49
C CYS A 83 -11.03 -7.50 0.46
N GLY A 84 -10.58 -8.75 0.54
CA GLY A 84 -11.02 -9.81 -0.36
C GLY A 84 -12.55 -9.89 -0.40
N PHE A 85 -13.17 -10.07 0.76
CA PHE A 85 -14.62 -10.16 0.90
C PHE A 85 -15.37 -8.87 0.49
N LEU A 86 -14.86 -7.70 0.88
CA LEU A 86 -15.48 -6.42 0.54
C LEU A 86 -15.37 -6.11 -0.96
N SER A 87 -14.23 -6.41 -1.57
CA SER A 87 -14.00 -6.11 -3.00
C SER A 87 -14.89 -6.92 -3.92
N ASP A 88 -15.20 -8.17 -3.55
CA ASP A 88 -16.12 -9.01 -4.31
C ASP A 88 -17.58 -8.54 -4.17
N ARG A 89 -17.96 -8.00 -3.00
CA ARG A 89 -19.33 -7.55 -2.72
C ARG A 89 -19.64 -6.14 -3.20
N TYR A 90 -18.72 -5.18 -3.00
CA TYR A 90 -18.94 -3.74 -3.26
C TYR A 90 -18.21 -3.23 -4.50
N GLY A 91 -17.39 -4.07 -5.11
CA GLY A 91 -16.57 -3.74 -6.27
C GLY A 91 -15.22 -3.12 -5.90
N ARG A 92 -14.19 -3.53 -6.63
CA ARG A 92 -12.77 -3.23 -6.34
C ARG A 92 -12.46 -1.73 -6.27
N LYS A 93 -13.04 -0.92 -7.17
CA LYS A 93 -12.80 0.52 -7.22
C LYS A 93 -13.26 1.24 -5.94
N ARG A 94 -14.44 0.88 -5.42
CA ARG A 94 -14.98 1.51 -4.22
C ARG A 94 -14.17 1.13 -2.98
N VAL A 95 -13.82 -0.15 -2.88
CA VAL A 95 -13.02 -0.64 -1.75
C VAL A 95 -11.63 -0.02 -1.75
N LEU A 96 -10.96 0.06 -2.91
CA LEU A 96 -9.68 0.74 -3.02
C LEU A 96 -9.76 2.22 -2.62
N PHE A 97 -10.80 2.94 -3.06
CA PHE A 97 -10.99 4.34 -2.69
C PHE A 97 -11.11 4.53 -1.16
N TRP A 98 -11.96 3.73 -0.52
CA TRP A 98 -12.12 3.79 0.94
C TRP A 98 -10.88 3.33 1.69
N ALA A 99 -10.18 2.33 1.19
CA ALA A 99 -8.93 1.85 1.75
C ALA A 99 -7.84 2.91 1.74
N VAL A 100 -7.62 3.57 0.59
CA VAL A 100 -6.68 4.68 0.45
C VAL A 100 -7.09 5.85 1.35
N PHE A 101 -8.38 6.17 1.41
CA PHE A 101 -8.88 7.25 2.28
C PHE A 101 -8.60 6.96 3.77
N ILE A 102 -8.93 5.76 4.25
CA ILE A 102 -8.66 5.33 5.63
C ILE A 102 -7.15 5.38 5.90
N PHE A 103 -6.35 4.77 5.02
CA PHE A 103 -4.89 4.76 5.14
C PHE A 103 -4.32 6.18 5.26
N THR A 104 -4.65 7.08 4.33
CA THR A 104 -4.16 8.45 4.28
C THR A 104 -4.56 9.25 5.53
N VAL A 105 -5.85 9.22 5.90
CA VAL A 105 -6.35 9.97 7.06
C VAL A 105 -5.67 9.54 8.34
N PHE A 106 -5.57 8.24 8.61
CA PHE A 106 -4.96 7.75 9.85
C PHE A 106 -3.44 7.86 9.87
N THR A 107 -2.76 7.75 8.73
CA THR A 107 -1.33 8.05 8.62
C THR A 107 -1.05 9.51 8.94
N PHE A 108 -1.85 10.43 8.40
CA PHE A 108 -1.70 11.87 8.65
C PHE A 108 -2.05 12.28 10.09
N MET A 109 -3.03 11.61 10.70
CA MET A 109 -3.43 11.90 12.09
C MET A 109 -2.42 11.39 13.12
N GLY A 110 -1.66 10.33 12.82
CA GLY A 110 -0.68 9.75 13.74
C GLY A 110 0.28 10.76 14.37
N PRO A 111 0.98 11.59 13.59
CA PRO A 111 1.94 12.59 14.10
C PRO A 111 1.32 13.73 14.93
N LEU A 112 0.01 13.91 14.83
CA LEU A 112 -0.71 14.94 15.61
C LEU A 112 -1.01 14.47 17.04
N MET A 113 -0.86 13.18 17.31
CA MET A 113 -1.13 12.60 18.61
C MET A 113 0.12 12.62 19.50
N GLU A 114 -0.05 13.10 20.73
CA GLU A 114 1.03 13.17 21.75
C GLU A 114 1.04 11.97 22.69
N ASN A 115 0.04 11.10 22.60
CA ASN A 115 -0.09 9.94 23.47
C ASN A 115 0.27 8.65 22.69
N PHE A 116 1.11 7.81 23.31
CA PHE A 116 1.56 6.53 22.74
C PHE A 116 0.40 5.64 22.26
N TYR A 117 -0.61 5.44 23.11
CA TYR A 117 -1.73 4.54 22.76
C TYR A 117 -2.55 5.03 21.56
N TRP A 118 -2.68 6.35 21.40
CA TRP A 118 -3.32 6.92 20.23
C TRP A 118 -2.49 6.73 18.96
N VAL A 119 -1.17 6.87 19.03
CA VAL A 119 -0.29 6.59 17.89
C VAL A 119 -0.38 5.12 17.48
N VAL A 120 -0.40 4.19 18.45
CA VAL A 120 -0.60 2.76 18.18
C VAL A 120 -1.95 2.50 17.50
N ALA A 121 -3.05 3.13 18.00
CA ALA A 121 -4.37 2.98 17.42
C ALA A 121 -4.45 3.53 15.98
N MET A 122 -3.87 4.73 15.73
CA MET A 122 -3.82 5.32 14.38
C MET A 122 -2.99 4.45 13.42
N ARG A 123 -1.88 3.87 13.89
CA ARG A 123 -1.06 2.93 13.14
C ARG A 123 -1.79 1.64 12.80
N PHE A 124 -2.56 1.11 13.72
CA PHE A 124 -3.41 -0.06 13.47
C PHE A 124 -4.48 0.24 12.42
N LEU A 125 -5.16 1.39 12.52
CA LEU A 125 -6.20 1.81 11.58
C LEU A 125 -5.63 2.13 10.19
N SER A 126 -4.46 2.77 10.11
CA SER A 126 -3.78 2.97 8.83
C SER A 126 -3.39 1.63 8.20
N GLY A 127 -2.92 0.68 9.00
CA GLY A 127 -2.64 -0.69 8.56
C GLY A 127 -3.86 -1.40 7.97
N LEU A 128 -5.06 -1.23 8.56
CA LEU A 128 -6.30 -1.78 7.99
C LEU A 128 -6.56 -1.25 6.56
N GLY A 129 -6.33 0.04 6.33
CA GLY A 129 -6.42 0.63 4.99
C GLY A 129 -5.37 0.08 4.05
N SER A 130 -4.11 0.06 4.47
CA SER A 130 -2.96 -0.44 3.69
C SER A 130 -3.15 -1.91 3.27
N GLY A 131 -3.75 -2.74 4.11
CA GLY A 131 -4.03 -4.14 3.77
C GLY A 131 -4.89 -4.34 2.53
N ALA A 132 -5.72 -3.37 2.17
CA ALA A 132 -6.48 -3.38 0.93
C ALA A 132 -5.71 -2.73 -0.24
N VAL A 133 -4.87 -1.75 0.05
CA VAL A 133 -4.07 -1.03 -0.94
C VAL A 133 -3.04 -1.95 -1.59
N PHE A 134 -2.48 -2.90 -0.86
CA PHE A 134 -1.47 -3.81 -1.37
C PHE A 134 -2.00 -4.79 -2.46
N PRO A 135 -3.06 -5.60 -2.24
CA PRO A 135 -3.49 -6.62 -3.20
C PRO A 135 -4.31 -6.08 -4.38
N ILE A 136 -5.10 -5.01 -4.19
CA ILE A 136 -6.04 -4.52 -5.22
C ILE A 136 -5.33 -4.05 -6.49
N PRO A 137 -4.22 -3.29 -6.47
CA PRO A 137 -3.50 -2.91 -7.68
C PRO A 137 -3.07 -4.10 -8.53
N TYR A 138 -2.57 -5.16 -7.89
CA TYR A 138 -2.16 -6.38 -8.62
C TYR A 138 -3.35 -7.10 -9.26
N LEU A 139 -4.49 -7.15 -8.57
CA LEU A 139 -5.72 -7.70 -9.12
C LEU A 139 -6.19 -6.87 -10.34
N TYR A 140 -6.19 -5.54 -10.25
CA TYR A 140 -6.53 -4.67 -11.38
C TYR A 140 -5.61 -4.89 -12.58
N ILE A 141 -4.30 -4.93 -12.36
CA ILE A 141 -3.33 -5.17 -13.44
C ILE A 141 -3.58 -6.53 -14.08
N SER A 142 -3.89 -7.56 -13.27
CA SER A 142 -4.18 -8.91 -13.78
C SER A 142 -5.41 -8.99 -14.67
N GLU A 143 -6.36 -8.08 -14.49
CA GLU A 143 -7.59 -8.01 -15.29
C GLU A 143 -7.46 -7.10 -16.53
N LEU A 144 -6.67 -6.04 -16.42
CA LEU A 144 -6.51 -5.06 -17.48
C LEU A 144 -5.47 -5.46 -18.54
N VAL A 145 -4.46 -6.24 -18.14
CA VAL A 145 -3.30 -6.55 -18.99
C VAL A 145 -3.39 -7.98 -19.50
N GLY A 146 -3.23 -8.16 -20.83
CA GLY A 146 -3.20 -9.48 -21.47
C GLY A 146 -2.08 -10.37 -20.92
N ALA A 147 -2.27 -11.70 -20.97
CA ALA A 147 -1.40 -12.69 -20.34
C ALA A 147 0.08 -12.54 -20.72
N LYS A 148 0.38 -12.19 -21.98
CA LYS A 148 1.77 -12.01 -22.46
C LYS A 148 2.50 -10.84 -21.82
N GLN A 149 1.80 -9.77 -21.48
CA GLN A 149 2.40 -8.53 -20.95
C GLN A 149 2.27 -8.43 -19.43
N ARG A 150 1.42 -9.26 -18.82
CA ARG A 150 1.13 -9.25 -17.38
C ARG A 150 2.38 -9.40 -16.52
N GLY A 151 3.24 -10.37 -16.83
CA GLY A 151 4.48 -10.61 -16.08
C GLY A 151 5.45 -9.43 -16.14
N VAL A 152 5.60 -8.81 -17.30
CA VAL A 152 6.47 -7.63 -17.49
C VAL A 152 5.90 -6.43 -16.72
N THR A 153 4.59 -6.20 -16.79
CA THR A 153 3.94 -5.11 -16.06
C THR A 153 4.08 -5.29 -14.55
N PHE A 154 3.89 -6.49 -14.03
CA PHE A 154 4.12 -6.80 -12.63
C PHE A 154 5.58 -6.56 -12.21
N ALA A 155 6.54 -6.98 -13.04
CA ALA A 155 7.96 -6.78 -12.75
C ALA A 155 8.30 -5.29 -12.65
N TYR A 156 7.80 -4.45 -13.56
CA TYR A 156 7.99 -3.00 -13.49
C TYR A 156 7.35 -2.37 -12.24
N CYS A 157 6.08 -2.69 -11.95
CA CYS A 157 5.41 -2.17 -10.76
C CYS A 157 6.13 -2.60 -9.47
N ASN A 158 6.55 -3.86 -9.38
CA ASN A 158 7.28 -4.36 -8.23
C ASN A 158 8.68 -3.74 -8.08
N SER A 159 9.37 -3.48 -9.19
CA SER A 159 10.67 -2.80 -9.15
C SER A 159 10.54 -1.37 -8.62
N ILE A 160 9.53 -0.64 -9.04
CA ILE A 160 9.22 0.71 -8.53
C ILE A 160 8.90 0.64 -7.04
N LEU A 161 8.09 -0.32 -6.61
CA LEU A 161 7.72 -0.54 -5.22
C LEU A 161 8.96 -0.82 -4.35
N VAL A 162 9.84 -1.71 -4.78
CA VAL A 162 11.08 -2.05 -4.05
C VAL A 162 11.99 -0.83 -3.91
N LEU A 163 12.17 -0.05 -4.99
CA LEU A 163 12.94 1.20 -4.95
C LEU A 163 12.33 2.22 -3.99
N SER A 164 11.01 2.22 -3.85
CA SER A 164 10.30 3.14 -2.96
C SER A 164 10.60 2.91 -1.48
N TYR A 165 11.03 1.72 -1.07
CA TYR A 165 11.46 1.46 0.31
C TYR A 165 12.78 2.17 0.69
N VAL A 166 13.59 2.58 -0.28
CA VAL A 166 14.83 3.32 -0.04
C VAL A 166 14.55 4.78 0.33
N LEU A 167 13.50 5.37 -0.24
CA LEU A 167 13.14 6.78 -0.05
C LEU A 167 12.84 7.13 1.41
N PRO A 168 11.99 6.39 2.15
CA PRO A 168 11.69 6.71 3.54
C PRO A 168 12.92 6.61 4.46
N SER A 169 13.80 5.64 4.20
CA SER A 169 15.03 5.49 4.98
C SER A 169 15.96 6.68 4.82
N SER A 170 16.13 7.15 3.58
CA SER A 170 16.96 8.32 3.27
C SER A 170 16.35 9.61 3.82
N PHE A 171 15.03 9.78 3.62
CA PHE A 171 14.29 10.96 4.08
C PHE A 171 14.24 11.05 5.62
N GLY A 172 14.00 9.94 6.28
CA GLY A 172 13.97 9.89 7.73
C GLY A 172 15.36 10.12 8.34
N ALA A 173 16.43 9.57 7.76
CA ALA A 173 17.80 9.84 8.19
C ALA A 173 18.15 11.33 8.05
N TRP A 174 17.77 11.95 6.93
CA TRP A 174 17.91 13.39 6.72
C TRP A 174 17.10 14.21 7.74
N ALA A 175 15.86 13.85 8.02
CA ALA A 175 15.01 14.54 8.97
C ALA A 175 15.60 14.50 10.39
N VAL A 176 16.08 13.33 10.83
CA VAL A 176 16.73 13.17 12.16
C VAL A 176 18.05 13.95 12.26
N ALA A 177 18.80 14.06 11.15
CA ALA A 177 20.05 14.83 11.12
C ALA A 177 19.85 16.35 11.15
N THR A 178 18.69 16.84 10.65
CA THR A 178 18.45 18.26 10.41
C THR A 178 17.54 18.89 11.47
N PHE A 179 16.60 18.15 12.02
CA PHE A 179 15.56 18.65 12.92
C PHE A 179 15.64 18.00 14.32
N PRO A 180 15.12 18.69 15.37
CA PRO A 180 14.96 18.07 16.68
C PRO A 180 14.11 16.79 16.58
N LEU A 181 14.45 15.77 17.40
CA LEU A 181 13.80 14.46 17.37
C LEU A 181 12.27 14.53 17.47
N GLU A 182 11.75 15.50 18.25
CA GLU A 182 10.31 15.71 18.45
C GLU A 182 9.56 16.07 17.16
N VAL A 183 10.24 16.69 16.20
CA VAL A 183 9.67 17.11 14.91
C VAL A 183 10.09 16.14 13.80
N ALA A 184 11.29 15.61 13.89
CA ALA A 184 11.90 14.76 12.86
C ALA A 184 11.06 13.52 12.54
N TRP A 185 10.44 12.89 13.54
CA TRP A 185 9.60 11.72 13.31
C TRP A 185 8.22 12.04 12.70
N LYS A 186 7.72 13.29 12.89
CA LYS A 186 6.42 13.73 12.34
C LYS A 186 6.50 14.08 10.86
N LEU A 187 7.61 14.64 10.40
CA LEU A 187 7.79 15.11 9.02
C LEU A 187 7.57 14.03 7.96
N PRO A 188 8.14 12.83 8.08
CA PRO A 188 7.96 11.78 7.09
C PRO A 188 6.49 11.34 6.92
N PHE A 189 5.69 11.38 7.99
CA PHE A 189 4.26 11.04 7.93
C PHE A 189 3.41 12.13 7.28
N LEU A 190 3.80 13.39 7.44
CA LEU A 190 3.14 14.50 6.78
C LEU A 190 3.40 14.53 5.27
N VAL A 191 4.52 13.93 4.83
CA VAL A 191 4.88 13.80 3.41
C VAL A 191 4.31 12.54 2.79
N GLY A 192 4.18 11.45 3.55
CA GLY A 192 3.72 10.14 3.08
C GLY A 192 2.21 9.87 3.25
N GLY A 193 1.47 10.70 3.96
CA GLY A 193 0.02 10.64 4.13
C GLY A 193 -0.66 11.68 3.28
#